data_48fe3b399814eb0217e6e9f486e9c991
#
_entry.id   48fe3b399814eb0217e6e9f486e9c991
#
_cell.length_a   1.000
_cell.length_b   1.000
_cell.length_c   1.000
_cell.angle_alpha   90.00
_cell.angle_beta   90.00
_cell.angle_gamma   90.00
#
_symmetry.space_group_name_H-M   'P 1'
#
loop_
_entity.id
_entity.type
_entity.pdbx_description
1 polymer ?
#
loop_
_entity_poly.entity_id
_entity_poly.type
_entity_poly.pdbx_seq_one_letter_code
_entity_poly.pdbx_strand_id
1 'polypeptide(L)'
;MKSTIITAAFITLFSTAGFSQTWNWDKAHSQLNFGITHMGISEIDGSFGSVTAKITSSKDDLSDATVDLSADVASISTGNDQRNNHLKSPDFFDAAKFPNLTFKSTNFKKTGAKTYEVTGDLTLHGVTKTVVLNATLNGTTTNPMNKKTVAGFKVTGTIKRSDFGIATGFPAGALSDEVALNANAEFVKD
;
A
#
# COMPACT_ATOMS: atom_id res chain seq x y z
N MET A 1 33.04 33.10 57.46
CA MET A 1 31.99 32.22 56.92
C MET A 1 31.81 32.55 55.46
N LYS A 2 32.23 31.67 54.53
CA LYS A 2 32.11 31.87 53.08
C LYS A 2 30.90 31.06 52.62
N SER A 3 29.86 31.77 52.14
CA SER A 3 28.63 31.16 51.63
C SER A 3 28.81 30.82 50.14
N THR A 4 28.73 29.53 49.77
CA THR A 4 28.82 29.05 48.38
C THR A 4 27.40 28.95 47.85
N ILE A 5 27.10 29.78 46.86
CA ILE A 5 25.79 29.72 46.16
C ILE A 5 25.93 28.69 45.04
N ILE A 6 25.21 27.58 45.10
CA ILE A 6 25.09 26.58 44.06
C ILE A 6 23.96 26.99 43.13
N THR A 7 24.27 27.46 41.96
CA THR A 7 23.28 27.75 40.91
C THR A 7 22.92 26.45 40.18
N ALA A 8 21.73 25.92 40.43
CA ALA A 8 21.19 24.78 39.72
C ALA A 8 20.69 25.23 38.34
N ALA A 9 21.37 24.82 37.29
CA ALA A 9 20.94 25.05 35.91
C ALA A 9 19.82 24.03 35.59
N PHE A 10 18.58 24.49 35.44
CA PHE A 10 17.47 23.71 34.93
C PHE A 10 17.62 23.58 33.41
N ILE A 11 18.02 22.41 32.91
CA ILE A 11 17.98 22.08 31.48
C ILE A 11 16.55 21.65 31.16
N THR A 12 15.76 22.54 30.58
CA THR A 12 14.45 22.21 30.00
C THR A 12 14.68 21.46 28.68
N LEU A 13 14.48 20.13 28.68
CA LEU A 13 14.35 19.35 27.45
C LEU A 13 13.04 19.77 26.75
N PHE A 14 13.17 20.56 25.69
CA PHE A 14 12.10 20.75 24.73
C PHE A 14 11.94 19.46 23.92
N SER A 15 10.96 18.65 24.25
CA SER A 15 10.49 17.56 23.40
C SER A 15 9.79 18.20 22.18
N THR A 16 10.44 18.25 21.02
CA THR A 16 9.80 18.62 19.78
C THR A 16 8.84 17.48 19.43
N ALA A 17 7.56 17.64 19.75
CA ALA A 17 6.53 16.80 19.20
C ALA A 17 6.56 17.00 17.67
N GLY A 18 7.11 16.05 16.94
CA GLY A 18 7.09 16.06 15.49
C GLY A 18 5.62 16.01 15.03
N PHE A 19 5.19 17.02 14.29
CA PHE A 19 3.86 17.00 13.68
C PHE A 19 3.83 15.88 12.64
N SER A 20 2.96 14.90 12.84
CA SER A 20 2.72 13.85 11.87
C SER A 20 2.09 14.44 10.60
N GLN A 21 2.72 14.16 9.46
CA GLN A 21 2.25 14.58 8.13
C GLN A 21 1.36 13.47 7.57
N THR A 22 0.23 13.85 7.03
CA THR A 22 -0.71 12.94 6.36
C THR A 22 -0.67 13.19 4.85
N TRP A 23 -0.64 12.09 4.10
CA TRP A 23 -0.67 12.07 2.64
C TRP A 23 -1.81 11.18 2.18
N ASN A 24 -2.71 11.72 1.37
CA ASN A 24 -3.89 11.02 0.90
C ASN A 24 -3.73 10.59 -0.56
N TRP A 25 -4.25 9.42 -0.88
CA TRP A 25 -4.29 8.84 -2.20
C TRP A 25 -4.99 9.77 -3.20
N ASP A 26 -4.30 10.11 -4.30
CA ASP A 26 -4.91 10.81 -5.42
C ASP A 26 -5.54 9.79 -6.38
N LYS A 27 -6.85 9.67 -6.32
CA LYS A 27 -7.62 8.72 -7.14
C LYS A 27 -7.48 8.98 -8.64
N ALA A 28 -7.26 10.23 -9.06
CA ALA A 28 -7.20 10.59 -10.48
C ALA A 28 -5.88 10.16 -11.14
N HIS A 29 -4.80 10.09 -10.34
CA HIS A 29 -3.45 9.83 -10.84
C HIS A 29 -2.83 8.55 -10.26
N SER A 30 -3.66 7.68 -9.67
CA SER A 30 -3.18 6.47 -9.02
C SER A 30 -3.89 5.22 -9.50
N GLN A 31 -3.18 4.10 -9.51
CA GLN A 31 -3.68 2.79 -9.93
C GLN A 31 -3.18 1.70 -9.01
N LEU A 32 -4.05 0.76 -8.66
CA LEU A 32 -3.73 -0.49 -7.98
C LEU A 32 -4.00 -1.64 -8.95
N ASN A 33 -2.95 -2.28 -9.44
CA ASN A 33 -3.01 -3.30 -10.46
C ASN A 33 -2.47 -4.63 -9.95
N PHE A 34 -2.85 -5.71 -10.64
CA PHE A 34 -2.29 -7.04 -10.46
C PHE A 34 -2.16 -7.74 -11.81
N GLY A 35 -1.24 -8.71 -11.89
CA GLY A 35 -1.06 -9.57 -13.06
C GLY A 35 -1.01 -11.04 -12.64
N ILE A 36 -1.57 -11.92 -13.46
CA ILE A 36 -1.57 -13.37 -13.22
C ILE A 36 -1.34 -14.12 -14.54
N THR A 37 -0.51 -15.16 -14.51
CA THR A 37 -0.24 -15.97 -15.70
C THR A 37 -1.36 -16.98 -15.92
N HIS A 38 -1.91 -16.98 -17.14
CA HIS A 38 -2.94 -17.91 -17.58
C HIS A 38 -2.32 -18.96 -18.54
N MET A 39 -2.56 -20.24 -18.26
CA MET A 39 -2.09 -21.41 -19.00
C MET A 39 -0.57 -21.43 -19.26
N GLY A 40 0.21 -20.69 -18.44
CA GLY A 40 1.66 -20.60 -18.59
C GLY A 40 2.16 -19.83 -19.80
N ILE A 41 1.27 -19.19 -20.60
CA ILE A 41 1.60 -18.59 -21.90
C ILE A 41 1.19 -17.12 -22.06
N SER A 42 0.32 -16.60 -21.17
CA SER A 42 -0.13 -15.22 -21.26
C SER A 42 -0.36 -14.62 -19.87
N GLU A 43 -0.19 -13.32 -19.76
CA GLU A 43 -0.50 -12.56 -18.55
C GLU A 43 -1.87 -11.90 -18.70
N ILE A 44 -2.66 -11.97 -17.64
CA ILE A 44 -3.92 -11.25 -17.52
C ILE A 44 -3.74 -10.18 -16.45
N ASP A 45 -3.87 -8.95 -16.89
CA ASP A 45 -3.86 -7.79 -16.00
C ASP A 45 -5.24 -7.48 -15.46
N GLY A 46 -5.26 -6.99 -14.23
CA GLY A 46 -6.45 -6.46 -13.61
C GLY A 46 -6.14 -5.29 -12.70
N SER A 47 -7.18 -4.57 -12.31
CA SER A 47 -7.08 -3.42 -11.42
C SER A 47 -8.26 -3.33 -10.46
N PHE A 48 -8.10 -2.57 -9.38
CA PHE A 48 -9.19 -2.14 -8.50
C PHE A 48 -9.44 -0.65 -8.72
N GLY A 49 -10.65 -0.28 -9.14
CA GLY A 49 -11.02 1.11 -9.47
C GLY A 49 -11.41 1.97 -8.27
N SER A 50 -11.79 1.35 -7.14
CA SER A 50 -12.18 2.05 -5.91
C SER A 50 -11.16 1.76 -4.82
N VAL A 51 -10.16 2.62 -4.70
CA VAL A 51 -9.06 2.52 -3.74
C VAL A 51 -9.01 3.77 -2.88
N THR A 52 -8.75 3.58 -1.60
CA THR A 52 -8.37 4.63 -0.65
C THR A 52 -7.07 4.22 0.01
N ALA A 53 -6.14 5.14 0.16
CA ALA A 53 -4.94 4.90 0.92
C ALA A 53 -4.47 6.19 1.61
N LYS A 54 -3.78 6.00 2.73
CA LYS A 54 -3.18 7.07 3.51
C LYS A 54 -1.78 6.69 3.92
N ILE A 55 -0.84 7.63 3.80
CA ILE A 55 0.49 7.56 4.39
C ILE A 55 0.55 8.56 5.53
N THR A 56 1.09 8.14 6.67
CA THR A 56 1.34 9.01 7.83
C THR A 56 2.80 8.92 8.20
N SER A 57 3.51 10.05 8.35
CA SER A 57 4.92 10.09 8.70
C SER A 57 5.24 11.34 9.50
N SER A 58 6.18 11.27 10.46
CA SER A 58 6.72 12.44 11.17
C SER A 58 7.99 12.98 10.51
N LYS A 59 8.53 12.26 9.51
CA LYS A 59 9.77 12.60 8.82
C LYS A 59 9.53 12.97 7.36
N ASP A 60 10.30 13.94 6.87
CA ASP A 60 10.22 14.37 5.48
C ASP A 60 10.71 13.31 4.48
N ASP A 61 11.62 12.43 4.91
CA ASP A 61 12.13 11.33 4.09
C ASP A 61 11.26 10.08 4.15
N LEU A 62 10.11 10.14 4.84
CA LEU A 62 9.12 9.07 5.00
C LEU A 62 9.69 7.77 5.61
N SER A 63 10.84 7.81 6.28
CA SER A 63 11.50 6.60 6.81
C SER A 63 10.78 5.96 8.00
N ASP A 64 9.83 6.67 8.60
CA ASP A 64 8.93 6.21 9.68
C ASP A 64 7.48 6.08 9.22
N ALA A 65 7.25 6.03 7.91
CA ALA A 65 5.91 6.04 7.36
C ALA A 65 5.09 4.81 7.78
N THR A 66 3.81 5.04 7.98
CA THR A 66 2.79 3.99 8.05
C THR A 66 1.83 4.14 6.88
N VAL A 67 1.36 3.02 6.34
CA VAL A 67 0.45 2.96 5.20
C VAL A 67 -0.79 2.19 5.60
N ASP A 68 -1.95 2.79 5.39
CA ASP A 68 -3.25 2.14 5.46
C ASP A 68 -3.90 2.21 4.08
N LEU A 69 -4.31 1.07 3.51
CA LEU A 69 -4.97 0.97 2.21
C LEU A 69 -6.21 0.10 2.30
N SER A 70 -7.27 0.51 1.61
CA SER A 70 -8.46 -0.30 1.37
C SER A 70 -8.89 -0.18 -0.08
N ALA A 71 -9.27 -1.30 -0.69
CA ALA A 71 -9.87 -1.32 -2.02
C ALA A 71 -11.16 -2.14 -2.03
N ASP A 72 -12.18 -1.62 -2.72
CA ASP A 72 -13.44 -2.32 -2.93
C ASP A 72 -13.24 -3.46 -3.94
N VAL A 73 -13.49 -4.69 -3.51
CA VAL A 73 -13.37 -5.89 -4.34
C VAL A 73 -14.37 -5.86 -5.52
N ALA A 74 -15.53 -5.26 -5.34
CA ALA A 74 -16.53 -5.14 -6.42
C ALA A 74 -16.06 -4.23 -7.56
N SER A 75 -15.04 -3.39 -7.32
CA SER A 75 -14.45 -2.50 -8.32
C SER A 75 -13.42 -3.16 -9.24
N ILE A 76 -13.22 -4.48 -9.13
CA ILE A 76 -12.27 -5.25 -9.94
C ILE A 76 -12.61 -5.14 -11.43
N SER A 77 -11.58 -4.91 -12.24
CA SER A 77 -11.69 -4.83 -13.69
C SER A 77 -10.49 -5.51 -14.35
N THR A 78 -10.77 -6.33 -15.34
CA THR A 78 -9.77 -7.01 -16.18
C THR A 78 -10.04 -6.78 -17.66
N GLY A 79 -10.87 -5.78 -18.01
CA GLY A 79 -11.26 -5.50 -19.39
C GLY A 79 -12.26 -6.51 -19.98
N ASN A 80 -12.84 -7.40 -19.16
CA ASN A 80 -13.84 -8.39 -19.59
C ASN A 80 -14.90 -8.56 -18.50
N ASP A 81 -16.14 -8.20 -18.80
CA ASP A 81 -17.23 -8.18 -17.80
C ASP A 81 -17.62 -9.57 -17.30
N GLN A 82 -17.59 -10.59 -18.16
CA GLN A 82 -17.87 -11.97 -17.74
C GLN A 82 -16.82 -12.43 -16.72
N ARG A 83 -15.54 -12.19 -16.99
CA ARG A 83 -14.45 -12.50 -16.06
C ARG A 83 -14.55 -11.66 -14.78
N ASN A 84 -14.84 -10.36 -14.88
CA ASN A 84 -15.03 -9.49 -13.71
C ASN A 84 -16.13 -10.02 -12.79
N ASN A 85 -17.26 -10.48 -13.35
CA ASN A 85 -18.35 -11.07 -12.59
C ASN A 85 -17.95 -12.40 -11.94
N HIS A 86 -17.20 -13.25 -12.65
CA HIS A 86 -16.70 -14.50 -12.10
C HIS A 86 -15.68 -14.26 -10.96
N LEU A 87 -14.78 -13.26 -11.11
CA LEU A 87 -13.84 -12.89 -10.05
C LEU A 87 -14.52 -12.43 -8.76
N LYS A 88 -15.73 -11.84 -8.84
CA LYS A 88 -16.50 -11.43 -7.66
C LYS A 88 -17.23 -12.58 -6.97
N SER A 89 -17.33 -13.75 -7.61
CA SER A 89 -18.05 -14.92 -7.09
C SER A 89 -17.29 -15.62 -5.94
N PRO A 90 -17.96 -16.56 -5.21
CA PRO A 90 -17.34 -17.36 -4.16
C PRO A 90 -16.15 -18.22 -4.60
N ASP A 91 -16.03 -18.53 -5.91
CA ASP A 91 -14.89 -19.28 -6.44
C ASP A 91 -13.57 -18.48 -6.40
N PHE A 92 -13.65 -17.14 -6.29
CA PHE A 92 -12.51 -16.23 -6.29
C PHE A 92 -12.50 -15.30 -5.08
N PHE A 93 -12.96 -14.06 -5.24
CA PHE A 93 -12.85 -13.05 -4.18
C PHE A 93 -14.03 -13.03 -3.22
N ASP A 94 -15.15 -13.65 -3.58
CA ASP A 94 -16.41 -13.64 -2.80
C ASP A 94 -16.76 -12.23 -2.29
N ALA A 95 -16.91 -11.29 -3.24
CA ALA A 95 -17.09 -9.87 -2.95
C ALA A 95 -18.31 -9.57 -2.05
N ALA A 96 -19.32 -10.45 -2.08
CA ALA A 96 -20.51 -10.32 -1.22
C ALA A 96 -20.16 -10.54 0.26
N LYS A 97 -19.26 -11.47 0.56
CA LYS A 97 -18.83 -11.79 1.92
C LYS A 97 -17.62 -10.99 2.36
N PHE A 98 -16.71 -10.71 1.43
CA PHE A 98 -15.45 -10.00 1.67
C PHE A 98 -15.36 -8.76 0.75
N PRO A 99 -16.11 -7.69 1.06
CA PRO A 99 -16.27 -6.55 0.15
C PRO A 99 -14.98 -5.73 -0.03
N ASN A 100 -14.02 -5.85 0.89
CA ASN A 100 -12.79 -5.07 0.84
C ASN A 100 -11.55 -5.97 0.96
N LEU A 101 -10.52 -5.63 0.20
CA LEU A 101 -9.15 -5.98 0.55
C LEU A 101 -8.53 -4.82 1.34
N THR A 102 -7.66 -5.12 2.30
CA THR A 102 -6.98 -4.10 3.10
C THR A 102 -5.50 -4.43 3.27
N PHE A 103 -4.68 -3.39 3.32
CA PHE A 103 -3.27 -3.52 3.68
C PHE A 103 -2.91 -2.50 4.75
N LYS A 104 -2.23 -2.95 5.80
CA LYS A 104 -1.72 -2.10 6.86
C LYS A 104 -0.25 -2.39 7.09
N SER A 105 0.61 -1.39 6.87
CA SER A 105 2.04 -1.58 7.10
C SER A 105 2.35 -1.76 8.59
N THR A 106 3.27 -2.68 8.87
CA THR A 106 3.85 -2.91 10.21
C THR A 106 5.30 -2.43 10.28
N ASN A 107 5.97 -2.33 9.13
CA ASN A 107 7.32 -1.81 9.02
C ASN A 107 7.52 -1.09 7.68
N PHE A 108 8.22 0.04 7.71
CA PHE A 108 8.57 0.84 6.53
C PHE A 108 10.07 1.13 6.57
N LYS A 109 10.86 0.25 5.98
CA LYS A 109 12.32 0.27 6.08
C LYS A 109 12.93 0.89 4.83
N LYS A 110 13.68 1.97 5.01
CA LYS A 110 14.48 2.58 3.94
C LYS A 110 15.64 1.66 3.57
N THR A 111 15.72 1.28 2.29
CA THR A 111 16.75 0.38 1.74
C THR A 111 17.74 1.08 0.82
N GLY A 112 17.43 2.31 0.40
CA GLY A 112 18.27 3.13 -0.47
C GLY A 112 17.83 4.60 -0.44
N ALA A 113 18.37 5.40 -1.34
CA ALA A 113 18.08 6.84 -1.39
C ALA A 113 16.59 7.14 -1.57
N LYS A 114 15.90 6.32 -2.39
CA LYS A 114 14.48 6.46 -2.73
C LYS A 114 13.73 5.14 -2.68
N THR A 115 14.32 4.08 -2.13
CA THR A 115 13.75 2.74 -2.08
C THR A 115 13.45 2.32 -0.65
N TYR A 116 12.37 1.60 -0.49
CA TYR A 116 11.85 1.13 0.79
C TYR A 116 11.36 -0.31 0.66
N GLU A 117 11.54 -1.08 1.72
CA GLU A 117 10.89 -2.35 1.96
C GLU A 117 9.73 -2.11 2.92
N VAL A 118 8.52 -2.43 2.49
CA VAL A 118 7.30 -2.22 3.26
C VAL A 118 6.73 -3.57 3.64
N THR A 119 6.85 -3.92 4.91
CA THR A 119 6.21 -5.11 5.47
C THR A 119 4.85 -4.71 6.04
N GLY A 120 3.82 -5.52 5.83
CA GLY A 120 2.49 -5.23 6.36
C GLY A 120 1.55 -6.42 6.24
N ASP A 121 0.40 -6.28 6.89
CA ASP A 121 -0.65 -7.27 6.90
C ASP A 121 -1.64 -6.99 5.78
N LEU A 122 -1.68 -7.89 4.79
CA LEU A 122 -2.65 -7.92 3.71
C LEU A 122 -3.82 -8.83 4.11
N THR A 123 -5.02 -8.27 4.15
CA THR A 123 -6.25 -9.03 4.31
C THR A 123 -6.96 -9.13 2.97
N LEU A 124 -7.16 -10.35 2.49
CA LEU A 124 -7.78 -10.64 1.22
C LEU A 124 -8.64 -11.91 1.36
N HIS A 125 -9.87 -11.90 0.84
CA HIS A 125 -10.80 -13.03 0.96
C HIS A 125 -10.98 -13.52 2.41
N GLY A 126 -10.98 -12.59 3.39
CA GLY A 126 -11.09 -12.88 4.83
C GLY A 126 -9.85 -13.48 5.49
N VAL A 127 -8.76 -13.69 4.76
CA VAL A 127 -7.49 -14.22 5.28
C VAL A 127 -6.48 -13.08 5.38
N THR A 128 -5.78 -12.98 6.51
CA THR A 128 -4.69 -12.01 6.72
C THR A 128 -3.35 -12.71 6.67
N LYS A 129 -2.43 -12.17 5.86
CA LYS A 129 -1.03 -12.62 5.76
C LYS A 129 -0.10 -11.42 5.78
N THR A 130 1.03 -11.60 6.44
CA THR A 130 2.13 -10.63 6.35
C THR A 130 2.81 -10.77 4.99
N VAL A 131 2.92 -9.65 4.27
CA VAL A 131 3.56 -9.58 2.95
C VAL A 131 4.65 -8.52 2.95
N VAL A 132 5.60 -8.65 2.03
CA VAL A 132 6.68 -7.69 1.83
C VAL A 132 6.54 -7.08 0.44
N LEU A 133 6.48 -5.76 0.38
CA LEU A 133 6.38 -4.98 -0.85
C LEU A 133 7.63 -4.11 -1.01
N ASN A 134 8.02 -3.85 -2.25
CA ASN A 134 9.08 -2.91 -2.58
C ASN A 134 8.45 -1.59 -3.06
N ALA A 135 8.78 -0.49 -2.40
CA ALA A 135 8.33 0.83 -2.77
C ALA A 135 9.50 1.70 -3.25
N THR A 136 9.29 2.43 -4.32
CA THR A 136 10.22 3.44 -4.84
C THR A 136 9.54 4.80 -4.84
N LEU A 137 10.11 5.77 -4.15
CA LEU A 137 9.69 7.17 -4.23
C LEU A 137 10.26 7.76 -5.52
N ASN A 138 9.42 7.96 -6.54
CA ASN A 138 9.84 8.57 -7.81
C ASN A 138 10.28 10.02 -7.60
N GLY A 139 9.58 10.74 -6.72
CA GLY A 139 9.90 12.12 -6.34
C GLY A 139 8.74 12.80 -5.63
N THR A 140 9.01 14.02 -5.20
CA THR A 140 8.01 14.96 -4.67
C THR A 140 8.02 16.23 -5.50
N THR A 141 6.86 16.83 -5.68
CA THR A 141 6.70 18.11 -6.40
C THR A 141 5.56 18.92 -5.80
N THR A 142 5.50 20.19 -6.12
CA THR A 142 4.36 21.06 -5.79
C THR A 142 3.44 21.15 -7.00
N ASN A 143 2.18 20.77 -6.83
CA ASN A 143 1.17 20.92 -7.89
C ASN A 143 0.97 22.41 -8.20
N PRO A 144 1.19 22.85 -9.45
CA PRO A 144 1.13 24.26 -9.80
C PRO A 144 -0.27 24.88 -9.68
N MET A 145 -1.32 24.07 -9.73
CA MET A 145 -2.71 24.53 -9.69
C MET A 145 -3.21 24.79 -8.26
N ASN A 146 -2.99 23.81 -7.35
CA ASN A 146 -3.52 23.88 -5.98
C ASN A 146 -2.46 24.12 -4.91
N LYS A 147 -1.17 24.23 -5.32
CA LYS A 147 -0.01 24.47 -4.44
C LYS A 147 0.24 23.38 -3.38
N LYS A 148 -0.45 22.24 -3.45
CA LYS A 148 -0.20 21.12 -2.55
C LYS A 148 1.05 20.33 -2.96
N THR A 149 1.74 19.78 -1.98
CA THR A 149 2.87 18.85 -2.22
C THR A 149 2.33 17.49 -2.60
N VAL A 150 2.89 16.90 -3.66
CA VAL A 150 2.54 15.57 -4.16
C VAL A 150 3.77 14.68 -4.16
N ALA A 151 3.63 13.44 -3.70
CA ALA A 151 4.66 12.40 -3.73
C ALA A 151 4.21 11.26 -4.64
N GLY A 152 5.06 10.87 -5.59
CA GLY A 152 4.80 9.77 -6.51
C GLY A 152 5.55 8.51 -6.10
N PHE A 153 4.86 7.37 -6.03
CA PHE A 153 5.42 6.07 -5.68
C PHE A 153 5.14 5.03 -6.76
N LYS A 154 6.10 4.14 -6.94
CA LYS A 154 5.90 2.83 -7.56
C LYS A 154 6.04 1.76 -6.50
N VAL A 155 5.04 0.88 -6.39
CA VAL A 155 5.05 -0.24 -5.44
C VAL A 155 4.90 -1.54 -6.22
N THR A 156 5.73 -2.54 -5.89
CA THR A 156 5.69 -3.87 -6.50
C THR A 156 5.80 -4.95 -5.43
N GLY A 157 5.25 -6.12 -5.73
CA GLY A 157 5.34 -7.30 -4.87
C GLY A 157 4.78 -8.53 -5.56
N THR A 158 4.86 -9.66 -4.90
CA THR A 158 4.26 -10.93 -5.36
C THR A 158 3.61 -11.61 -4.17
N ILE A 159 2.41 -12.13 -4.37
CA ILE A 159 1.70 -12.95 -3.39
C ILE A 159 1.29 -14.28 -4.03
N LYS A 160 0.95 -15.25 -3.22
CA LYS A 160 0.32 -16.49 -3.69
C LYS A 160 -1.18 -16.43 -3.43
N ARG A 161 -1.99 -16.61 -4.47
CA ARG A 161 -3.45 -16.63 -4.33
C ARG A 161 -3.94 -17.75 -3.41
N SER A 162 -3.24 -18.89 -3.41
CA SER A 162 -3.55 -20.02 -2.54
C SER A 162 -3.41 -19.71 -1.06
N ASP A 163 -2.48 -18.81 -0.66
CA ASP A 163 -2.31 -18.37 0.73
C ASP A 163 -3.55 -17.67 1.29
N PHE A 164 -4.40 -17.14 0.39
CA PHE A 164 -5.65 -16.44 0.71
C PHE A 164 -6.90 -17.28 0.38
N GLY A 165 -6.72 -18.53 -0.03
CA GLY A 165 -7.85 -19.41 -0.38
C GLY A 165 -8.58 -19.04 -1.65
N ILE A 166 -7.95 -18.23 -2.53
CA ILE A 166 -8.58 -17.74 -3.77
C ILE A 166 -8.34 -18.75 -4.90
N ALA A 167 -9.41 -19.09 -5.63
CA ALA A 167 -9.37 -19.95 -6.82
C ALA A 167 -8.66 -21.30 -6.58
N THR A 168 -8.84 -21.90 -5.41
CA THR A 168 -8.18 -23.16 -5.01
C THR A 168 -8.54 -24.35 -5.88
N GLY A 169 -9.67 -24.30 -6.57
CA GLY A 169 -10.10 -25.32 -7.55
C GLY A 169 -9.35 -25.26 -8.89
N PHE A 170 -8.53 -24.22 -9.13
CA PHE A 170 -7.80 -24.06 -10.39
C PHE A 170 -6.35 -24.54 -10.22
N PRO A 171 -5.91 -25.57 -11.02
CA PRO A 171 -4.53 -26.04 -10.97
C PRO A 171 -3.56 -24.97 -11.45
N ALA A 172 -2.32 -24.96 -10.91
CA ALA A 172 -1.29 -23.99 -11.24
C ALA A 172 -0.94 -23.94 -12.75
N GLY A 173 -1.16 -25.02 -13.48
CA GLY A 173 -0.99 -25.04 -14.95
C GLY A 173 -2.07 -24.28 -15.71
N ALA A 174 -3.27 -24.07 -15.14
CA ALA A 174 -4.32 -23.26 -15.73
C ALA A 174 -4.24 -21.81 -15.30
N LEU A 175 -3.91 -21.57 -14.02
CA LEU A 175 -3.80 -20.24 -13.43
C LEU A 175 -2.63 -20.25 -12.45
N SER A 176 -1.62 -19.39 -12.65
CA SER A 176 -0.46 -19.35 -11.74
C SER A 176 -0.89 -19.10 -10.30
N ASP A 177 -0.11 -19.66 -9.38
CA ASP A 177 -0.33 -19.36 -7.95
C ASP A 177 0.20 -17.99 -7.57
N GLU A 178 1.31 -17.60 -8.19
CA GLU A 178 1.89 -16.27 -8.03
C GLU A 178 1.07 -15.20 -8.75
N VAL A 179 0.81 -14.11 -8.04
CA VAL A 179 0.12 -12.91 -8.52
C VAL A 179 1.05 -11.74 -8.31
N ALA A 180 1.43 -11.08 -9.40
CA ALA A 180 2.21 -9.85 -9.37
C ALA A 180 1.34 -8.68 -8.89
N LEU A 181 1.84 -7.89 -7.96
CA LEU A 181 1.21 -6.66 -7.48
C LEU A 181 1.98 -5.46 -8.00
N ASN A 182 1.26 -4.45 -8.50
CA ASN A 182 1.83 -3.21 -9.00
C ASN A 182 0.90 -2.04 -8.68
N ALA A 183 1.43 -1.03 -8.00
CA ALA A 183 0.75 0.25 -7.85
C ALA A 183 1.63 1.39 -8.34
N ASN A 184 1.05 2.27 -9.15
CA ASN A 184 1.59 3.59 -9.44
C ASN A 184 0.68 4.58 -8.73
N ALA A 185 1.22 5.31 -7.76
CA ALA A 185 0.40 6.08 -6.85
C ALA A 185 0.96 7.48 -6.61
N GLU A 186 0.08 8.46 -6.65
CA GLU A 186 0.33 9.80 -6.16
C GLU A 186 -0.39 10.01 -4.83
N PHE A 187 0.32 10.65 -3.91
CA PHE A 187 -0.23 11.03 -2.61
C PHE A 187 -0.09 12.52 -2.41
N VAL A 188 -1.19 13.16 -2.05
CA VAL A 188 -1.27 14.59 -1.79
C VAL A 188 -1.14 14.86 -0.30
N LYS A 189 -0.19 15.72 0.07
CA LYS A 189 0.01 16.17 1.46
C LYS A 189 -1.13 17.07 1.91
N ASP A 190 -1.64 16.86 3.12
CA ASP A 190 -2.64 17.71 3.77
C ASP A 190 -2.11 19.11 4.06
#